data_fa009f1df790ad971c224f1ac0b66fbc
#
_entry.id   fa009f1df790ad971c224f1ac0b66fbc
#
_cell.length_a   1.000
_cell.length_b   1.000
_cell.length_c   1.000
_cell.angle_alpha   90.00
_cell.angle_beta   90.00
_cell.angle_gamma   90.00
#
_symmetry.space_group_name_H-M   'P 1'
#
loop_
_entity.id
_entity.type
_entity.pdbx_description
1 polymer ?
#
loop_
_entity_poly.entity_id
_entity_poly.type
_entity_poly.pdbx_seq_one_letter_code
_entity_poly.pdbx_strand_id
1 'polypeptide(L)'
;YSNQNYRYIIYSIIVVAISMMFTKEISRLNMLFPAIAFWAVLNKAYEDKRTIISKWMFTLLTILLLSLTIYKSFTRFEMSVSTTPLAYYATMLQQYFSGTQNVAIALSMNDLSSIESLLLPLKDCFANIPIIGETFVNRSELSNVMFNHKYWGTSLIQDQIIPMIGQGNLYVGKLFSIIPSCLSFMLLIYFDSRQKVTSQLEFVFIEAYATASLACFLMTNVTIISSGLFSMYFLLKIICKLNRN
;
A
#
# COMPACT_ATOMS: atom_id res chain seq x y z
N TYR A 1 -0.34 26.87 19.97
CA TYR A 1 -0.97 26.61 18.65
C TYR A 1 -2.24 27.45 18.38
N SER A 2 -2.53 28.52 19.17
CA SER A 2 -3.83 29.21 19.17
C SER A 2 -4.05 30.23 18.03
N ASN A 3 -3.08 30.53 17.18
CA ASN A 3 -3.22 31.45 16.04
C ASN A 3 -3.02 30.75 14.69
N GLN A 4 -3.81 29.70 14.44
CA GLN A 4 -3.65 28.87 13.26
C GLN A 4 -4.37 29.49 12.06
N ASN A 5 -3.61 30.19 11.26
CA ASN A 5 -4.10 30.83 10.04
C ASN A 5 -4.46 29.75 9.00
N TYR A 6 -5.67 29.79 8.45
CA TYR A 6 -6.12 28.86 7.36
C TYR A 6 -5.14 28.78 6.20
N ARG A 7 -4.33 29.81 5.98
CA ARG A 7 -3.29 29.84 4.94
C ARG A 7 -2.28 28.69 5.08
N TYR A 8 -1.87 28.36 6.31
CA TYR A 8 -0.91 27.26 6.52
C TYR A 8 -1.50 25.88 6.21
N ILE A 9 -2.80 25.68 6.46
CA ILE A 9 -3.50 24.44 6.08
C ILE A 9 -3.50 24.32 4.55
N ILE A 10 -3.87 25.40 3.87
CA ILE A 10 -3.90 25.41 2.39
C ILE A 10 -2.52 25.16 1.81
N TYR A 11 -1.48 25.85 2.32
CA TYR A 11 -0.10 25.62 1.85
C TYR A 11 0.36 24.18 2.09
N SER A 12 0.05 23.61 3.26
CA SER A 12 0.39 22.21 3.55
C SER A 12 -0.31 21.23 2.59
N ILE A 13 -1.58 21.44 2.28
CA ILE A 13 -2.32 20.63 1.31
C ILE A 13 -1.71 20.76 -0.09
N ILE A 14 -1.37 21.98 -0.51
CA ILE A 14 -0.73 22.22 -1.82
C ILE A 14 0.64 21.53 -1.90
N VAL A 15 1.48 21.63 -0.87
CA VAL A 15 2.80 20.98 -0.83
C VAL A 15 2.67 19.46 -0.93
N VAL A 16 1.71 18.86 -0.22
CA VAL A 16 1.46 17.42 -0.31
C VAL A 16 0.94 17.03 -1.69
N ALA A 17 0.00 17.78 -2.25
CA ALA A 17 -0.50 17.52 -3.60
C ALA A 17 0.63 17.59 -4.65
N ILE A 18 1.49 18.61 -4.57
CA ILE A 18 2.65 18.74 -5.45
C ILE A 18 3.63 17.57 -5.25
N SER A 19 3.97 17.23 -4.01
CA SER A 19 4.90 16.12 -3.74
C SER A 19 4.39 14.78 -4.27
N MET A 20 3.08 14.56 -4.26
CA MET A 20 2.46 13.38 -4.85
C MET A 20 2.56 13.33 -6.37
N MET A 21 2.54 14.49 -7.05
CA MET A 21 2.66 14.56 -8.51
C MET A 21 4.08 14.22 -9.00
N PHE A 22 5.10 14.42 -8.16
CA PHE A 22 6.50 14.15 -8.51
C PHE A 22 6.96 12.71 -8.25
N THR A 23 6.11 11.83 -7.74
CA THR A 23 6.47 10.41 -7.58
C THR A 23 6.61 9.75 -8.95
N LYS A 24 7.82 9.24 -9.27
CA LYS A 24 8.16 8.65 -10.58
C LYS A 24 7.28 7.48 -10.99
N GLU A 25 6.77 6.73 -10.02
CA GLU A 25 5.82 5.65 -10.26
C GLU A 25 4.45 6.09 -9.74
N ILE A 26 3.54 6.36 -10.66
CA ILE A 26 2.15 6.72 -10.34
C ILE A 26 1.43 5.45 -9.83
N SER A 27 1.83 4.97 -8.67
CA SER A 27 1.12 3.93 -7.93
C SER A 27 0.09 4.60 -7.03
N ARG A 28 -1.16 4.14 -7.09
CA ARG A 28 -2.24 4.67 -6.24
C ARG A 28 -1.95 4.49 -4.76
N LEU A 29 -1.33 3.38 -4.39
CA LEU A 29 -0.97 3.09 -3.00
C LEU A 29 0.11 4.03 -2.50
N ASN A 30 1.11 4.35 -3.34
CA ASN A 30 2.19 5.28 -3.00
C ASN A 30 1.69 6.71 -2.77
N MET A 31 0.52 7.07 -3.31
CA MET A 31 -0.12 8.36 -3.07
C MET A 31 -1.12 8.30 -1.92
N LEU A 32 -1.85 7.21 -1.80
CA LEU A 32 -2.92 7.06 -0.83
C LEU A 32 -2.39 7.02 0.61
N PHE A 33 -1.34 6.25 0.89
CA PHE A 33 -0.83 6.10 2.25
C PHE A 33 -0.26 7.40 2.83
N PRO A 34 0.61 8.16 2.12
CA PRO A 34 1.04 9.46 2.61
C PRO A 34 -0.10 10.46 2.78
N ALA A 35 -1.12 10.42 1.90
CA ALA A 35 -2.28 11.31 2.00
C ALA A 35 -3.13 11.03 3.25
N ILE A 36 -3.36 9.75 3.58
CA ILE A 36 -4.05 9.34 4.81
C ILE A 36 -3.23 9.74 6.04
N ALA A 37 -1.92 9.51 5.99
CA ALA A 37 -1.02 9.89 7.08
C ALA A 37 -1.02 11.41 7.31
N PHE A 38 -0.98 12.20 6.24
CA PHE A 38 -1.07 13.64 6.32
C PHE A 38 -2.45 14.11 6.84
N TRP A 39 -3.53 13.46 6.41
CA TRP A 39 -4.86 13.72 6.96
C TRP A 39 -4.92 13.49 8.47
N ALA A 40 -4.31 12.42 8.97
CA ALA A 40 -4.23 12.16 10.41
C ALA A 40 -3.47 13.27 11.16
N VAL A 41 -2.35 13.76 10.59
CA VAL A 41 -1.59 14.88 11.12
C VAL A 41 -2.42 16.16 11.18
N LEU A 42 -3.12 16.49 10.09
CA LEU A 42 -3.99 17.67 10.06
C LEU A 42 -5.11 17.60 11.11
N ASN A 43 -5.75 16.43 11.25
CA ASN A 43 -6.79 16.22 12.24
C ASN A 43 -6.26 16.33 13.68
N LYS A 44 -5.01 15.96 13.91
CA LYS A 44 -4.35 16.10 15.23
C LYS A 44 -3.90 17.52 15.50
N ALA A 45 -3.39 18.21 14.48
CA ALA A 45 -2.93 19.60 14.61
C ALA A 45 -4.08 20.61 14.73
N TYR A 46 -5.26 20.30 14.17
CA TYR A 46 -6.40 21.20 14.09
C TYR A 46 -7.69 20.51 14.59
N GLU A 47 -7.68 20.07 15.83
CA GLU A 47 -8.80 19.31 16.44
C GLU A 47 -10.14 20.04 16.32
N ASP A 48 -10.18 21.36 16.52
CA ASP A 48 -11.39 22.18 16.40
C ASP A 48 -12.00 22.21 15.01
N LYS A 49 -11.21 21.91 13.96
CA LYS A 49 -11.62 21.97 12.55
C LYS A 49 -11.66 20.58 11.90
N ARG A 50 -11.57 19.53 12.69
CA ARG A 50 -11.48 18.14 12.22
C ARG A 50 -12.56 17.78 11.20
N THR A 51 -13.80 18.18 11.44
CA THR A 51 -14.92 17.84 10.54
C THR A 51 -14.78 18.50 9.16
N ILE A 52 -14.33 19.76 9.14
CA ILE A 52 -14.13 20.51 7.88
C ILE A 52 -12.96 19.92 7.10
N ILE A 53 -11.83 19.72 7.79
CA ILE A 53 -10.62 19.09 7.21
C ILE A 53 -10.96 17.72 6.63
N SER A 54 -11.68 16.89 7.39
CA SER A 54 -12.06 15.54 6.94
C SER A 54 -12.92 15.57 5.68
N LYS A 55 -13.89 16.49 5.58
CA LYS A 55 -14.70 16.65 4.37
C LYS A 55 -13.86 17.02 3.15
N TRP A 56 -12.98 18.00 3.29
CA TRP A 56 -12.12 18.45 2.20
C TRP A 56 -11.11 17.38 1.77
N MET A 57 -10.46 16.72 2.73
CA MET A 57 -9.51 15.65 2.45
C MET A 57 -10.17 14.46 1.77
N PHE A 58 -11.35 14.05 2.24
CA PHE A 58 -12.12 12.98 1.61
C PHE A 58 -12.48 13.32 0.16
N THR A 59 -13.00 14.53 -0.08
CA THR A 59 -13.33 15.00 -1.42
C THR A 59 -12.10 15.03 -2.33
N LEU A 60 -10.98 15.57 -1.84
CA LEU A 60 -9.73 15.66 -2.59
C LEU A 60 -9.18 14.26 -2.93
N LEU A 61 -9.17 13.34 -1.97
CA LEU A 61 -8.75 11.96 -2.19
C LEU A 61 -9.62 11.24 -3.21
N THR A 62 -10.94 11.44 -3.15
CA THR A 62 -11.88 10.84 -4.10
C THR A 62 -11.61 11.36 -5.51
N ILE A 63 -11.48 12.67 -5.68
CA ILE A 63 -11.17 13.27 -6.99
C ILE A 63 -9.83 12.76 -7.52
N LEU A 64 -8.81 12.70 -6.67
CA LEU A 64 -7.48 12.24 -7.05
C LEU A 64 -7.48 10.76 -7.46
N LEU A 65 -8.15 9.90 -6.73
CA LEU A 65 -8.28 8.48 -7.07
C LEU A 65 -9.06 8.27 -8.38
N LEU A 66 -10.14 9.02 -8.59
CA LEU A 66 -10.89 8.96 -9.85
C LEU A 66 -10.05 9.45 -11.03
N SER A 67 -9.36 10.57 -10.88
CA SER A 67 -8.48 11.13 -11.93
C SER A 67 -7.36 10.17 -12.29
N LEU A 68 -6.71 9.54 -11.30
CA LEU A 68 -5.68 8.52 -11.53
C LEU A 68 -6.26 7.25 -12.19
N THR A 69 -7.47 6.89 -11.82
CA THR A 69 -8.14 5.73 -12.43
C THR A 69 -8.40 5.99 -13.91
N ILE A 70 -8.95 7.17 -14.23
CA ILE A 70 -9.20 7.61 -15.59
C ILE A 70 -7.88 7.70 -16.38
N TYR A 71 -6.86 8.36 -15.83
CA TYR A 71 -5.56 8.49 -16.47
C TYR A 71 -4.94 7.13 -16.81
N LYS A 72 -4.92 6.20 -15.85
CA LYS A 72 -4.40 4.85 -16.07
C LYS A 72 -5.20 4.04 -17.08
N SER A 73 -6.52 4.27 -17.17
CA SER A 73 -7.33 3.61 -18.18
C SER A 73 -6.95 4.05 -19.60
N PHE A 74 -6.67 5.33 -19.78
CA PHE A 74 -6.24 5.84 -21.09
C PHE A 74 -4.83 5.41 -21.48
N THR A 75 -3.92 5.26 -20.53
CA THR A 75 -2.50 4.96 -20.82
C THR A 75 -2.19 3.48 -20.93
N ARG A 76 -2.96 2.60 -20.29
CA ARG A 76 -2.69 1.14 -20.27
C ARG A 76 -3.59 0.31 -21.16
N PHE A 77 -4.77 0.80 -21.47
CA PHE A 77 -5.70 0.08 -22.30
C PHE A 77 -5.81 0.82 -23.64
N GLU A 78 -5.12 0.30 -24.67
CA GLU A 78 -5.56 0.53 -26.03
C GLU A 78 -7.00 0.00 -26.09
N MET A 79 -7.97 0.92 -26.21
CA MET A 79 -9.36 0.55 -26.40
C MET A 79 -9.42 -0.35 -27.65
N SER A 80 -9.49 -1.65 -27.46
CA SER A 80 -9.92 -2.52 -28.53
C SER A 80 -11.38 -2.13 -28.86
N VAL A 81 -11.58 -1.58 -30.03
CA VAL A 81 -12.82 -0.96 -30.53
C VAL A 81 -14.04 -1.93 -30.52
N SER A 82 -13.86 -3.18 -30.07
CA SER A 82 -14.85 -4.26 -30.13
C SER A 82 -15.65 -4.52 -28.85
N THR A 83 -15.32 -3.85 -27.72
CA THR A 83 -16.01 -4.10 -26.45
C THR A 83 -17.05 -3.02 -26.16
N THR A 84 -18.26 -3.44 -25.73
CA THR A 84 -19.27 -2.50 -25.26
C THR A 84 -18.74 -1.70 -24.06
N PRO A 85 -19.08 -0.40 -23.92
CA PRO A 85 -18.60 0.43 -22.81
C PRO A 85 -18.85 -0.21 -21.43
N LEU A 86 -19.97 -0.90 -21.27
CA LEU A 86 -20.31 -1.58 -20.02
C LEU A 86 -19.35 -2.74 -19.71
N ALA A 87 -18.99 -3.56 -20.70
CA ALA A 87 -18.04 -4.64 -20.53
C ALA A 87 -16.64 -4.11 -20.18
N TYR A 88 -16.24 -3.00 -20.79
CA TYR A 88 -15.00 -2.31 -20.48
C TYR A 88 -14.94 -1.83 -19.02
N TYR A 89 -15.99 -1.11 -18.56
CA TYR A 89 -16.08 -0.67 -17.17
C TYR A 89 -16.16 -1.84 -16.18
N ALA A 90 -16.88 -2.90 -16.51
CA ALA A 90 -16.94 -4.10 -15.69
C ALA A 90 -15.55 -4.77 -15.56
N THR A 91 -14.80 -4.89 -16.66
CA THR A 91 -13.43 -5.42 -16.64
C THR A 91 -12.48 -4.52 -15.85
N MET A 92 -12.60 -3.20 -15.99
CA MET A 92 -11.84 -2.26 -15.17
C MET A 92 -12.14 -2.42 -13.68
N LEU A 93 -13.42 -2.41 -13.30
CA LEU A 93 -13.83 -2.61 -11.91
C LEU A 93 -13.34 -3.96 -11.38
N GLN A 94 -13.43 -5.00 -12.17
CA GLN A 94 -12.95 -6.33 -11.82
C GLN A 94 -11.45 -6.37 -11.57
N GLN A 95 -10.64 -5.62 -12.33
CA GLN A 95 -9.20 -5.49 -12.08
C GLN A 95 -8.89 -4.69 -10.80
N TYR A 96 -9.76 -3.75 -10.40
CA TYR A 96 -9.60 -2.99 -9.17
C TYR A 96 -10.14 -3.70 -7.93
N PHE A 97 -11.23 -4.44 -8.10
CA PHE A 97 -11.84 -5.27 -7.08
C PHE A 97 -11.49 -6.76 -7.26
N SER A 98 -10.48 -7.07 -8.04
CA SER A 98 -10.09 -8.43 -8.40
C SER A 98 -9.55 -9.27 -7.23
N GLY A 99 -9.76 -8.80 -6.00
CA GLY A 99 -9.39 -9.55 -4.82
C GLY A 99 -9.83 -11.00 -4.87
N THR A 100 -11.06 -11.30 -5.29
CA THR A 100 -11.58 -12.67 -5.39
C THR A 100 -10.92 -13.49 -6.50
N GLN A 101 -10.74 -12.90 -7.68
CA GLN A 101 -10.05 -13.59 -8.80
C GLN A 101 -8.58 -13.82 -8.47
N ASN A 102 -7.90 -12.80 -7.96
CA ASN A 102 -6.50 -12.92 -7.55
C ASN A 102 -6.33 -13.94 -6.43
N VAL A 103 -7.26 -13.98 -5.47
CA VAL A 103 -7.28 -15.02 -4.43
C VAL A 103 -7.46 -16.40 -5.05
N ALA A 104 -8.41 -16.59 -5.95
CA ALA A 104 -8.64 -17.88 -6.61
C ALA A 104 -7.40 -18.37 -7.38
N ILE A 105 -6.77 -17.48 -8.15
CA ILE A 105 -5.53 -17.80 -8.89
C ILE A 105 -4.39 -18.13 -7.91
N ALA A 106 -4.21 -17.31 -6.86
CA ALA A 106 -3.15 -17.51 -5.87
C ALA A 106 -3.34 -18.84 -5.10
N LEU A 107 -4.58 -19.21 -4.77
CA LEU A 107 -4.89 -20.50 -4.15
C LEU A 107 -4.77 -21.69 -5.11
N SER A 108 -4.77 -21.46 -6.42
CA SER A 108 -4.52 -22.48 -7.44
C SER A 108 -3.04 -22.70 -7.75
N MET A 109 -2.15 -21.91 -7.15
CA MET A 109 -0.71 -22.11 -7.30
C MET A 109 -0.28 -23.38 -6.58
N ASN A 110 0.66 -24.10 -7.21
CA ASN A 110 1.16 -25.36 -6.65
C ASN A 110 1.94 -25.10 -5.36
N ASP A 111 1.89 -26.07 -4.47
CA ASP A 111 2.68 -26.05 -3.25
C ASP A 111 4.18 -26.10 -3.60
N LEU A 112 4.95 -25.25 -2.96
CA LEU A 112 6.41 -25.25 -3.05
C LEU A 112 6.99 -26.41 -2.22
N SER A 113 8.26 -26.73 -2.45
CA SER A 113 8.97 -27.63 -1.54
C SER A 113 8.97 -27.05 -0.11
N SER A 114 8.99 -27.91 0.90
CA SER A 114 8.89 -27.47 2.31
C SER A 114 9.99 -26.45 2.71
N ILE A 115 11.18 -26.54 2.14
CA ILE A 115 12.28 -25.62 2.41
C ILE A 115 12.05 -24.28 1.69
N GLU A 116 11.63 -24.30 0.45
CA GLU A 116 11.35 -23.08 -0.33
C GLU A 116 10.19 -22.29 0.28
N SER A 117 9.13 -22.97 0.72
CA SER A 117 8.00 -22.33 1.38
C SER A 117 8.37 -21.62 2.68
N LEU A 118 9.28 -22.20 3.48
CA LEU A 118 9.75 -21.58 4.72
C LEU A 118 10.66 -20.36 4.51
N LEU A 119 11.44 -20.35 3.43
CA LEU A 119 12.33 -19.23 3.09
C LEU A 119 11.62 -18.09 2.38
N LEU A 120 10.51 -18.37 1.69
CA LEU A 120 9.79 -17.40 0.88
C LEU A 120 9.28 -16.18 1.67
N PRO A 121 8.72 -16.31 2.90
CA PRO A 121 8.34 -15.15 3.72
C PRO A 121 9.50 -14.22 4.01
N LEU A 122 10.70 -14.77 4.28
CA LEU A 122 11.90 -13.97 4.51
C LEU A 122 12.36 -13.26 3.23
N LYS A 123 12.35 -13.96 2.09
CA LYS A 123 12.66 -13.35 0.79
C LYS A 123 11.70 -12.20 0.49
N ASP A 124 10.40 -12.40 0.64
CA ASP A 124 9.39 -11.37 0.41
C ASP A 124 9.51 -10.18 1.39
N CYS A 125 9.83 -10.43 2.66
CA CYS A 125 10.06 -9.37 3.64
C CYS A 125 11.29 -8.51 3.32
N PHE A 126 12.37 -9.13 2.85
CA PHE A 126 13.64 -8.42 2.63
C PHE A 126 13.83 -7.92 1.19
N ALA A 127 12.97 -8.34 0.26
CA ALA A 127 13.11 -8.06 -1.18
C ALA A 127 13.35 -6.59 -1.54
N ASN A 128 12.65 -5.69 -0.88
CA ASN A 128 12.70 -4.26 -1.16
C ASN A 128 13.48 -3.45 -0.11
N ILE A 129 14.19 -4.11 0.80
CA ILE A 129 15.09 -3.43 1.73
C ILE A 129 16.39 -3.14 0.99
N PRO A 130 16.82 -1.86 0.89
CA PRO A 130 18.04 -1.50 0.20
C PRO A 130 19.25 -2.31 0.72
N ILE A 131 20.14 -2.69 -0.16
CA ILE A 131 21.35 -3.51 0.09
C ILE A 131 21.00 -4.97 0.40
N ILE A 132 20.12 -5.25 1.36
CA ILE A 132 19.76 -6.63 1.76
C ILE A 132 19.01 -7.33 0.62
N GLY A 133 17.99 -6.68 0.06
CA GLY A 133 17.16 -7.26 -1.02
C GLY A 133 18.00 -7.53 -2.28
N GLU A 134 18.87 -6.61 -2.64
CA GLU A 134 19.72 -6.79 -3.84
C GLU A 134 20.78 -7.87 -3.69
N THR A 135 21.28 -8.08 -2.46
CA THR A 135 22.37 -9.02 -2.21
C THR A 135 21.88 -10.45 -1.94
N PHE A 136 20.75 -10.60 -1.22
CA PHE A 136 20.32 -11.90 -0.69
C PHE A 136 19.05 -12.44 -1.35
N VAL A 137 18.34 -11.64 -2.16
CA VAL A 137 17.07 -12.06 -2.72
C VAL A 137 17.09 -12.09 -4.24
N ASN A 138 16.90 -13.27 -4.80
CA ASN A 138 16.67 -13.41 -6.23
C ASN A 138 15.23 -12.99 -6.55
N ARG A 139 15.07 -11.91 -7.31
CA ARG A 139 13.75 -11.33 -7.64
C ARG A 139 12.82 -12.30 -8.37
N SER A 140 13.36 -13.25 -9.15
CA SER A 140 12.54 -14.24 -9.85
C SER A 140 11.83 -15.23 -8.91
N GLU A 141 12.31 -15.37 -7.68
CA GLU A 141 11.79 -16.30 -6.68
C GLU A 141 10.77 -15.66 -5.72
N LEU A 142 10.41 -14.41 -5.93
CA LEU A 142 9.44 -13.72 -5.09
C LEU A 142 8.00 -14.21 -5.38
N SER A 143 7.18 -14.28 -4.34
CA SER A 143 5.78 -14.70 -4.44
C SER A 143 4.98 -13.91 -5.46
N ASN A 144 5.22 -12.60 -5.56
CA ASN A 144 4.54 -11.73 -6.50
C ASN A 144 4.95 -12.02 -7.96
N VAL A 145 6.20 -12.38 -8.22
CA VAL A 145 6.68 -12.75 -9.56
C VAL A 145 6.10 -14.10 -9.98
N MET A 146 6.11 -15.09 -9.07
CA MET A 146 5.46 -16.39 -9.29
C MET A 146 3.97 -16.24 -9.60
N PHE A 147 3.27 -15.37 -8.87
CA PHE A 147 1.87 -15.08 -9.08
C PHE A 147 1.62 -14.45 -10.46
N ASN A 148 2.40 -13.42 -10.84
CA ASN A 148 2.25 -12.79 -12.14
C ASN A 148 2.56 -13.76 -13.30
N HIS A 149 3.54 -14.63 -13.13
CA HIS A 149 3.80 -15.69 -14.08
C HIS A 149 2.59 -16.63 -14.25
N LYS A 150 1.94 -17.01 -13.15
CA LYS A 150 0.73 -17.83 -13.18
C LYS A 150 -0.47 -17.09 -13.80
N TYR A 151 -0.59 -15.79 -13.51
CA TYR A 151 -1.69 -14.94 -13.98
C TYR A 151 -1.60 -14.67 -15.48
N TRP A 152 -0.42 -14.29 -15.99
CA TRP A 152 -0.19 -13.84 -17.36
C TRP A 152 0.44 -14.90 -18.28
N GLY A 153 0.91 -16.03 -17.74
CA GLY A 153 1.71 -17.00 -18.48
C GLY A 153 3.13 -16.51 -18.82
N THR A 154 3.54 -15.35 -18.31
CA THR A 154 4.85 -14.74 -18.53
C THR A 154 5.32 -13.99 -17.29
N SER A 155 6.64 -13.95 -17.09
CA SER A 155 7.27 -13.15 -16.03
C SER A 155 7.55 -11.69 -16.42
N LEU A 156 7.29 -11.32 -17.66
CA LEU A 156 7.56 -9.97 -18.18
C LEU A 156 6.56 -8.93 -17.66
N ILE A 157 5.33 -9.34 -17.36
CA ILE A 157 4.27 -8.48 -16.86
C ILE A 157 4.13 -8.72 -15.36
N GLN A 158 4.36 -7.68 -14.54
CA GLN A 158 4.32 -7.76 -13.08
C GLN A 158 3.44 -6.65 -12.49
N ASP A 159 2.25 -6.48 -13.04
CA ASP A 159 1.33 -5.41 -12.66
C ASP A 159 0.24 -5.85 -11.67
N GLN A 160 0.09 -7.16 -11.45
CA GLN A 160 -0.85 -7.70 -10.48
C GLN A 160 -0.18 -7.93 -9.12
N ILE A 161 -0.92 -7.59 -8.06
CA ILE A 161 -0.46 -7.80 -6.68
C ILE A 161 -1.05 -9.12 -6.18
N ILE A 162 -0.20 -10.04 -5.75
CA ILE A 162 -0.66 -11.25 -5.06
C ILE A 162 -1.32 -10.86 -3.75
N PRO A 163 -2.57 -11.28 -3.47
CA PRO A 163 -3.21 -11.02 -2.19
C PRO A 163 -2.44 -11.68 -1.05
N MET A 164 -2.49 -11.09 0.14
CA MET A 164 -1.77 -11.60 1.31
C MET A 164 -2.19 -13.03 1.70
N ILE A 165 -3.47 -13.39 1.50
CA ILE A 165 -3.95 -14.76 1.70
C ILE A 165 -3.33 -15.73 0.67
N GLY A 166 -3.06 -15.26 -0.55
CA GLY A 166 -2.34 -16.05 -1.56
C GLY A 166 -0.87 -16.26 -1.20
N GLN A 167 -0.21 -15.25 -0.66
CA GLN A 167 1.13 -15.41 -0.10
C GLN A 167 1.13 -16.42 1.04
N GLY A 168 0.15 -16.33 1.95
CA GLY A 168 -0.01 -17.30 3.04
C GLY A 168 -0.17 -18.74 2.53
N ASN A 169 -0.88 -18.94 1.40
CA ASN A 169 -0.97 -20.25 0.77
C ASN A 169 0.41 -20.78 0.34
N LEU A 170 1.25 -19.93 -0.24
CA LEU A 170 2.61 -20.31 -0.64
C LEU A 170 3.54 -20.55 0.55
N TYR A 171 3.33 -19.85 1.67
CA TYR A 171 4.20 -19.95 2.84
C TYR A 171 3.90 -21.16 3.72
N VAL A 172 2.62 -21.40 3.99
CA VAL A 172 2.16 -22.35 5.01
C VAL A 172 1.01 -23.26 4.55
N GLY A 173 0.72 -23.24 3.24
CA GLY A 173 -0.35 -24.04 2.65
C GLY A 173 -1.75 -23.47 2.88
N LYS A 174 -2.74 -24.08 2.22
CA LYS A 174 -4.13 -23.59 2.17
C LYS A 174 -4.78 -23.41 3.53
N LEU A 175 -4.55 -24.36 4.45
CA LEU A 175 -5.19 -24.36 5.76
C LEU A 175 -4.79 -23.15 6.61
N PHE A 176 -3.53 -22.73 6.52
CA PHE A 176 -2.97 -21.64 7.31
C PHE A 176 -2.75 -20.36 6.51
N SER A 177 -3.28 -20.28 5.29
CA SER A 177 -3.11 -19.16 4.36
C SER A 177 -3.52 -17.79 4.92
N ILE A 178 -4.38 -17.76 5.92
CA ILE A 178 -4.86 -16.52 6.57
C ILE A 178 -3.83 -15.90 7.54
N ILE A 179 -2.80 -16.63 7.96
CA ILE A 179 -1.84 -16.17 8.98
C ILE A 179 -1.22 -14.81 8.65
N PRO A 180 -0.67 -14.53 7.45
CA PRO A 180 -0.10 -13.22 7.16
C PRO A 180 -1.12 -12.08 7.28
N SER A 181 -2.38 -12.31 6.88
CA SER A 181 -3.45 -11.32 7.03
C SER A 181 -3.79 -11.06 8.50
N CYS A 182 -3.83 -12.09 9.33
CA CYS A 182 -4.05 -11.95 10.78
C CYS A 182 -2.91 -11.17 11.45
N LEU A 183 -1.65 -11.46 11.10
CA LEU A 183 -0.49 -10.72 11.61
C LEU A 183 -0.53 -9.26 11.18
N SER A 184 -0.88 -8.98 9.92
CA SER A 184 -1.07 -7.62 9.43
C SER A 184 -2.15 -6.87 10.22
N PHE A 185 -3.27 -7.52 10.51
CA PHE A 185 -4.36 -6.96 11.29
C PHE A 185 -3.96 -6.69 12.76
N MET A 186 -3.20 -7.58 13.38
CA MET A 186 -2.66 -7.34 14.73
C MET A 186 -1.72 -6.14 14.77
N LEU A 187 -0.83 -6.01 13.77
CA LEU A 187 0.05 -4.85 13.64
C LEU A 187 -0.74 -3.56 13.40
N LEU A 188 -1.82 -3.62 12.60
CA LEU A 188 -2.72 -2.49 12.38
C LEU A 188 -3.31 -1.99 13.70
N ILE A 189 -3.88 -2.88 14.52
CA ILE A 189 -4.43 -2.52 15.84
C ILE A 189 -3.36 -1.90 16.73
N TYR A 190 -2.15 -2.43 16.71
CA TYR A 190 -1.03 -1.90 17.48
C TYR A 190 -0.68 -0.46 17.06
N PHE A 191 -0.53 -0.18 15.75
CA PHE A 191 -0.20 1.17 15.27
C PHE A 191 -1.35 2.16 15.44
N ASP A 192 -2.61 1.74 15.22
CA ASP A 192 -3.78 2.58 15.47
C ASP A 192 -3.89 2.99 16.95
N SER A 193 -3.63 2.06 17.86
CA SER A 193 -3.61 2.34 19.29
C SER A 193 -2.49 3.31 19.67
N ARG A 194 -1.31 3.16 19.08
CA ARG A 194 -0.20 4.08 19.31
C ARG A 194 -0.47 5.48 18.80
N GLN A 195 -1.01 5.60 17.58
CA GLN A 195 -1.35 6.88 16.96
C GLN A 195 -2.27 7.72 17.88
N LYS A 196 -3.20 7.10 18.59
CA LYS A 196 -4.14 7.80 19.49
C LYS A 196 -3.46 8.48 20.67
N VAL A 197 -2.41 7.87 21.22
CA VAL A 197 -1.67 8.38 22.39
C VAL A 197 -0.49 9.24 22.01
N THR A 198 -0.03 9.20 20.77
CA THR A 198 1.12 9.96 20.28
C THR A 198 0.76 11.43 20.12
N SER A 199 1.50 12.33 20.80
CA SER A 199 1.28 13.78 20.73
C SER A 199 2.11 14.49 19.65
N GLN A 200 3.17 13.86 19.17
CA GLN A 200 4.16 14.44 18.25
C GLN A 200 3.74 14.18 16.81
N LEU A 201 3.56 15.25 16.04
CA LEU A 201 3.00 15.18 14.68
C LEU A 201 3.79 14.30 13.73
N GLU A 202 5.12 14.28 13.85
CA GLU A 202 6.00 13.43 13.04
C GLU A 202 5.72 11.94 13.28
N PHE A 203 5.54 11.56 14.54
CA PHE A 203 5.22 10.18 14.88
C PHE A 203 3.77 9.84 14.56
N VAL A 204 2.82 10.79 14.66
CA VAL A 204 1.46 10.61 14.17
C VAL A 204 1.47 10.28 12.68
N PHE A 205 2.29 11.00 11.88
CA PHE A 205 2.45 10.70 10.45
C PHE A 205 2.96 9.27 10.21
N ILE A 206 4.04 8.90 10.89
CA ILE A 206 4.69 7.59 10.72
C ILE A 206 3.73 6.44 11.11
N GLU A 207 3.04 6.59 12.23
CA GLU A 207 2.10 5.59 12.75
C GLU A 207 0.83 5.50 11.87
N ALA A 208 0.31 6.64 11.40
CA ALA A 208 -0.81 6.68 10.48
C ALA A 208 -0.47 6.08 9.10
N TYR A 209 0.74 6.31 8.60
CA TYR A 209 1.22 5.67 7.37
C TYR A 209 1.27 4.15 7.53
N ALA A 210 1.83 3.66 8.63
CA ALA A 210 1.88 2.23 8.93
C ALA A 210 0.47 1.64 9.03
N THR A 211 -0.43 2.30 9.75
CA THR A 211 -1.85 1.88 9.88
C THR A 211 -2.54 1.82 8.52
N ALA A 212 -2.39 2.85 7.68
CA ALA A 212 -3.00 2.90 6.35
C ALA A 212 -2.49 1.79 5.42
N SER A 213 -1.17 1.52 5.44
CA SER A 213 -0.57 0.46 4.63
C SER A 213 -1.06 -0.93 5.03
N LEU A 214 -1.20 -1.17 6.34
CA LEU A 214 -1.70 -2.43 6.89
C LEU A 214 -3.20 -2.62 6.70
N ALA A 215 -3.99 -1.53 6.70
CA ALA A 215 -5.44 -1.58 6.47
C ALA A 215 -5.80 -2.04 5.05
N CYS A 216 -4.93 -1.82 4.08
CA CYS A 216 -5.16 -2.20 2.69
C CYS A 216 -4.70 -3.65 2.37
N PHE A 217 -4.82 -4.58 3.31
CA PHE A 217 -4.31 -5.97 3.18
C PHE A 217 -4.88 -6.76 1.98
N LEU A 218 -6.01 -6.34 1.41
CA LEU A 218 -6.55 -6.89 0.16
C LEU A 218 -5.84 -6.37 -1.10
N MET A 219 -5.20 -5.20 -1.00
CA MET A 219 -4.52 -4.51 -2.10
C MET A 219 -3.01 -4.46 -1.92
N THR A 220 -2.48 -5.03 -0.84
CA THR A 220 -1.06 -5.05 -0.51
C THR A 220 -0.61 -6.46 -0.25
N ASN A 221 0.68 -6.66 -0.26
CA ASN A 221 1.32 -7.93 0.07
C ASN A 221 2.46 -7.71 1.08
N VAL A 222 3.06 -8.78 1.57
CA VAL A 222 4.14 -8.73 2.56
C VAL A 222 5.29 -7.87 2.07
N THR A 223 5.67 -7.96 0.79
CA THR A 223 6.76 -7.21 0.19
C THR A 223 6.50 -5.69 0.19
N ILE A 224 5.28 -5.28 -0.14
CA ILE A 224 4.89 -3.85 -0.14
C ILE A 224 4.85 -3.31 1.29
N ILE A 225 4.25 -4.06 2.21
CA ILE A 225 4.13 -3.65 3.62
C ILE A 225 5.51 -3.57 4.27
N SER A 226 6.36 -4.58 4.10
CA SER A 226 7.70 -4.59 4.70
C SER A 226 8.57 -3.43 4.18
N SER A 227 8.51 -3.14 2.88
CA SER A 227 9.18 -1.99 2.28
C SER A 227 8.68 -0.66 2.87
N GLY A 228 7.37 -0.49 2.97
CA GLY A 228 6.75 0.70 3.55
C GLY A 228 7.09 0.87 5.03
N LEU A 229 7.00 -0.19 5.81
CA LEU A 229 7.38 -0.17 7.23
C LEU A 229 8.87 0.10 7.44
N PHE A 230 9.73 -0.48 6.60
CA PHE A 230 11.16 -0.22 6.70
C PHE A 230 11.49 1.24 6.40
N SER A 231 11.06 1.76 5.25
CA SER A 231 11.39 3.10 4.79
C SER A 231 10.71 4.19 5.63
N MET A 232 9.41 4.06 5.88
CA MET A 232 8.63 5.10 6.54
C MET A 232 8.58 4.97 8.06
N TYR A 233 8.53 3.76 8.61
CA TYR A 233 8.49 3.60 10.06
C TYR A 233 9.88 3.57 10.68
N PHE A 234 10.75 2.64 10.27
CA PHE A 234 12.06 2.51 10.91
C PHE A 234 12.98 3.67 10.58
N LEU A 235 13.20 3.99 9.31
CA LEU A 235 14.14 5.05 8.92
C LEU A 235 13.70 6.42 9.41
N LEU A 236 12.46 6.83 9.18
CA LEU A 236 11.97 8.13 9.65
C LEU A 236 11.97 8.21 11.18
N LYS A 237 11.62 7.13 11.86
CA LYS A 237 11.66 7.11 13.33
C LYS A 237 13.06 7.26 13.88
N ILE A 238 14.07 6.67 13.24
CA ILE A 238 15.48 6.85 13.59
C ILE A 238 15.88 8.31 13.36
N ILE A 239 15.60 8.86 12.18
CA ILE A 239 15.91 10.26 11.83
C ILE A 239 15.26 11.23 12.81
N CYS A 240 13.97 11.06 13.12
CA CYS A 240 13.27 11.89 14.09
C CYS A 240 13.84 11.79 15.51
N LYS A 241 14.35 10.61 15.90
CA LYS A 241 15.02 10.46 17.21
C LYS A 241 16.40 11.12 17.24
N LEU A 242 17.19 10.97 16.17
CA LEU A 242 18.52 11.56 16.08
C LEU A 242 18.48 13.09 16.07
N ASN A 243 17.47 13.68 15.43
CA ASN A 243 17.30 15.13 15.35
C ASN A 243 16.82 15.79 16.66
N ARG A 244 16.59 15.00 17.71
CA ARG A 244 16.13 15.47 19.03
C ARG A 244 17.22 15.50 20.10
N ASN A 245 18.31 14.82 19.84
CA ASN A 245 19.50 14.84 20.69
C ASN A 245 20.45 15.94 20.21
#